data_7bd812d5447f0b54037060b264ab383d
#
_entry.id   7bd812d5447f0b54037060b264ab383d
#
_cell.length_a   1.000
_cell.length_b   1.000
_cell.length_c   1.000
_cell.angle_alpha   90.00
_cell.angle_beta   90.00
_cell.angle_gamma   90.00
#
_symmetry.space_group_name_H-M   'P 1'
#
loop_
_entity.id
_entity.type
_entity.pdbx_description
1 polymer ?
#
loop_
_entity_poly.entity_id
_entity_poly.type
_entity_poly.pdbx_seq_one_letter_code
_entity_poly.pdbx_strand_id
1 'polypeptide(L)'
;MTSGYWVLLALPATALAGVACERIASDYARRIDAGAAVDGATLCAALRAASTTVFLVCAAASLACVVVLILMRALGPLALARAGACMVLLLLALIDARCRVLPDALTQPLMWAGLLLSAAGLGPAPAAALAGAAAGYLFLRGVNAVFVFWRGHEGMGRGDMKLLAALGAWLGWAPLPEVLLAASLGGALVAVLRWGRQAWRATLPFGPFLAAAGGFGLVRGAVVQFPF
;
A
#
# COMPACT_ATOMS: atom_id res chain seq x y z
N MET A 1 1.82 15.19 -31.29
CA MET A 1 0.72 16.02 -30.74
C MET A 1 -0.45 15.17 -30.19
N THR A 2 -0.21 13.99 -29.60
CA THR A 2 -1.27 13.04 -29.16
C THR A 2 -1.35 12.82 -27.64
N SER A 3 -0.61 13.60 -26.85
CA SER A 3 -0.45 13.36 -25.40
C SER A 3 -1.52 13.99 -24.48
N GLY A 4 -2.41 14.82 -25.01
CA GLY A 4 -3.40 15.53 -24.17
C GLY A 4 -4.67 14.71 -23.85
N TYR A 5 -5.08 13.80 -24.71
CA TYR A 5 -6.35 13.06 -24.57
C TYR A 5 -6.30 12.00 -23.47
N TRP A 6 -5.15 11.42 -23.19
CA TRP A 6 -4.99 10.42 -22.13
C TRP A 6 -5.17 10.99 -20.73
N VAL A 7 -4.86 12.28 -20.54
CA VAL A 7 -5.07 12.99 -19.27
C VAL A 7 -6.57 13.09 -18.95
N LEU A 8 -7.39 13.42 -19.96
CA LEU A 8 -8.84 13.55 -19.82
C LEU A 8 -9.54 12.21 -19.54
N LEU A 9 -8.97 11.10 -20.03
CA LEU A 9 -9.48 9.75 -19.76
C LEU A 9 -8.97 9.18 -18.42
N ALA A 10 -7.77 9.57 -17.99
CA ALA A 10 -7.20 9.10 -16.71
C ALA A 10 -7.94 9.70 -15.49
N LEU A 11 -8.40 10.95 -15.55
CA LEU A 11 -9.10 11.63 -14.47
C LEU A 11 -10.40 10.91 -14.02
N PRO A 12 -11.35 10.57 -14.91
CA PRO A 12 -12.55 9.85 -14.50
C PRO A 12 -12.24 8.40 -14.09
N ALA A 13 -11.25 7.77 -14.70
CA ALA A 13 -10.86 6.39 -14.34
C ALA A 13 -10.29 6.30 -12.93
N THR A 14 -9.49 7.26 -12.49
CA THR A 14 -8.92 7.30 -11.13
C THR A 14 -9.97 7.67 -10.08
N ALA A 15 -10.89 8.57 -10.40
CA ALA A 15 -12.01 8.88 -9.53
C ALA A 15 -12.93 7.66 -9.33
N LEU A 16 -13.26 6.95 -10.42
CA LEU A 16 -14.04 5.70 -10.36
C LEU A 16 -13.30 4.60 -9.57
N ALA A 17 -11.99 4.49 -9.74
CA ALA A 17 -11.19 3.53 -8.97
C ALA A 17 -11.15 3.86 -7.48
N GLY A 18 -11.09 5.14 -7.09
CA GLY A 18 -11.21 5.58 -5.70
C GLY A 18 -12.57 5.22 -5.09
N VAL A 19 -13.69 5.45 -5.82
CA VAL A 19 -15.04 5.02 -5.43
C VAL A 19 -15.10 3.52 -5.22
N ALA A 20 -14.55 2.75 -6.17
CA ALA A 20 -14.55 1.31 -6.08
C ALA A 20 -13.76 0.83 -4.86
N CYS A 21 -12.55 1.37 -4.61
CA CYS A 21 -11.73 1.01 -3.47
C CYS A 21 -12.46 1.26 -2.14
N GLU A 22 -13.15 2.38 -2.00
CA GLU A 22 -13.87 2.67 -0.76
C GLU A 22 -15.09 1.77 -0.57
N ARG A 23 -15.83 1.49 -1.63
CA ARG A 23 -16.95 0.52 -1.59
C ARG A 23 -16.47 -0.83 -1.11
N ILE A 24 -15.38 -1.33 -1.69
CA ILE A 24 -14.78 -2.60 -1.29
C ILE A 24 -14.40 -2.58 0.18
N ALA A 25 -13.67 -1.56 0.62
CA ALA A 25 -13.19 -1.49 2.00
C ALA A 25 -14.34 -1.43 3.01
N SER A 26 -15.41 -0.66 2.73
CA SER A 26 -16.53 -0.52 3.67
C SER A 26 -17.44 -1.75 3.72
N ASP A 27 -17.64 -2.46 2.61
CA ASP A 27 -18.45 -3.67 2.60
C ASP A 27 -17.67 -4.87 3.14
N TYR A 28 -16.36 -4.91 2.91
CA TYR A 28 -15.46 -5.89 3.51
C TYR A 28 -15.44 -5.75 5.04
N ALA A 29 -15.34 -4.52 5.56
CA ALA A 29 -15.42 -4.24 6.98
C ALA A 29 -16.73 -4.75 7.58
N ARG A 30 -17.87 -4.43 6.97
CA ARG A 30 -19.19 -4.88 7.46
C ARG A 30 -19.33 -6.40 7.49
N ARG A 31 -18.70 -7.11 6.56
CA ARG A 31 -18.76 -8.59 6.52
C ARG A 31 -17.90 -9.23 7.58
N ILE A 32 -16.73 -8.66 7.86
CA ILE A 32 -15.88 -9.11 8.97
C ILE A 32 -16.60 -8.89 10.30
N ASP A 33 -17.20 -7.72 10.50
CA ASP A 33 -18.00 -7.43 11.71
C ASP A 33 -19.20 -8.37 11.85
N ALA A 34 -19.74 -8.85 10.74
CA ALA A 34 -20.79 -9.87 10.70
C ALA A 34 -20.28 -11.32 10.84
N GLY A 35 -18.98 -11.53 11.11
CA GLY A 35 -18.38 -12.85 11.35
C GLY A 35 -18.01 -13.63 10.09
N ALA A 36 -17.92 -12.99 8.93
CA ALA A 36 -17.47 -13.65 7.70
C ALA A 36 -15.96 -13.92 7.71
N ALA A 37 -15.54 -15.00 7.05
CA ALA A 37 -14.13 -15.33 6.91
C ALA A 37 -13.37 -14.29 6.09
N VAL A 38 -12.09 -14.08 6.42
CA VAL A 38 -11.19 -13.14 5.72
C VAL A 38 -10.66 -13.82 4.45
N ASP A 39 -11.48 -13.96 3.43
CA ASP A 39 -11.13 -14.59 2.16
C ASP A 39 -11.44 -13.73 0.93
N GLY A 40 -10.99 -14.19 -0.25
CA GLY A 40 -11.21 -13.48 -1.52
C GLY A 40 -12.68 -13.38 -1.92
N ALA A 41 -13.54 -14.28 -1.48
CA ALA A 41 -14.98 -14.27 -1.79
C ALA A 41 -15.68 -13.13 -1.06
N THR A 42 -15.31 -12.87 0.21
CA THR A 42 -15.81 -11.73 0.99
C THR A 42 -15.30 -10.40 0.40
N LEU A 43 -14.07 -10.37 -0.15
CA LEU A 43 -13.53 -9.21 -0.85
C LEU A 43 -14.34 -8.88 -2.12
N CYS A 44 -14.66 -9.89 -2.94
CA CYS A 44 -15.48 -9.71 -4.14
C CYS A 44 -16.90 -9.23 -3.83
N ALA A 45 -17.44 -9.61 -2.70
CA ALA A 45 -18.76 -9.18 -2.26
C ALA A 45 -18.76 -7.77 -1.62
N ALA A 46 -17.58 -7.31 -1.14
CA ALA A 46 -17.38 -5.99 -0.56
C ALA A 46 -17.37 -4.84 -1.58
N LEU A 47 -17.34 -5.14 -2.87
CA LEU A 47 -17.26 -4.18 -3.97
C LEU A 47 -18.48 -3.26 -4.16
N ARG A 48 -19.49 -3.31 -3.28
CA ARG A 48 -20.83 -2.76 -3.60
C ARG A 48 -21.42 -1.66 -2.72
N ALA A 49 -20.77 -1.18 -1.65
CA ALA A 49 -21.38 -0.17 -0.78
C ALA A 49 -20.40 0.89 -0.22
N ALA A 50 -20.64 2.18 -0.40
CA ALA A 50 -19.71 3.27 -0.08
C ALA A 50 -20.27 4.44 0.74
N SER A 51 -19.39 5.16 1.42
CA SER A 51 -19.63 6.45 2.05
C SER A 51 -18.75 7.58 1.48
N THR A 52 -19.26 8.80 1.44
CA THR A 52 -18.85 9.90 0.53
C THR A 52 -17.56 10.64 0.92
N THR A 53 -17.19 10.71 2.19
CA THR A 53 -16.06 11.56 2.65
C THR A 53 -14.67 10.96 2.43
N VAL A 54 -14.54 9.65 2.59
CA VAL A 54 -13.28 8.94 2.31
C VAL A 54 -13.06 8.85 0.79
N PHE A 55 -14.16 8.86 0.02
CA PHE A 55 -14.13 8.95 -1.44
C PHE A 55 -13.33 10.16 -1.95
N LEU A 56 -13.57 11.35 -1.41
CA LEU A 56 -12.88 12.56 -1.83
C LEU A 56 -11.36 12.49 -1.52
N VAL A 57 -10.98 11.93 -0.38
CA VAL A 57 -9.57 11.76 0.00
C VAL A 57 -8.88 10.73 -0.90
N CYS A 58 -9.54 9.62 -1.19
CA CYS A 58 -9.00 8.58 -2.07
C CYS A 58 -8.93 9.03 -3.54
N ALA A 59 -9.96 9.74 -4.01
CA ALA A 59 -9.96 10.32 -5.34
C ALA A 59 -8.88 11.40 -5.47
N ALA A 60 -8.70 12.26 -4.47
CA ALA A 60 -7.65 13.27 -4.45
C ALA A 60 -6.24 12.66 -4.42
N ALA A 61 -6.02 11.64 -3.59
CA ALA A 61 -4.74 10.93 -3.53
C ALA A 61 -4.42 10.17 -4.83
N SER A 62 -5.44 9.53 -5.42
CA SER A 62 -5.31 8.85 -6.71
C SER A 62 -5.05 9.84 -7.83
N LEU A 63 -5.77 10.97 -7.82
CA LEU A 63 -5.60 12.06 -8.76
C LEU A 63 -4.20 12.67 -8.65
N ALA A 64 -3.73 12.94 -7.43
CA ALA A 64 -2.37 13.45 -7.19
C ALA A 64 -1.31 12.46 -7.69
N CYS A 65 -1.46 11.17 -7.44
CA CYS A 65 -0.55 10.13 -7.92
C CYS A 65 -0.51 10.09 -9.45
N VAL A 66 -1.67 10.13 -10.11
CA VAL A 66 -1.78 10.12 -11.58
C VAL A 66 -1.25 11.42 -12.19
N VAL A 67 -1.56 12.57 -11.60
CA VAL A 67 -1.04 13.87 -12.04
C VAL A 67 0.48 13.89 -11.95
N VAL A 68 1.06 13.42 -10.85
CA VAL A 68 2.53 13.29 -10.70
C VAL A 68 3.11 12.35 -11.75
N LEU A 69 2.49 11.19 -12.01
CA LEU A 69 2.95 10.25 -13.04
C LEU A 69 2.84 10.82 -14.46
N ILE A 70 1.80 11.63 -14.74
CA ILE A 70 1.59 12.30 -16.04
C ILE A 70 2.60 13.46 -16.22
N LEU A 71 2.78 14.29 -15.20
CA LEU A 71 3.76 15.39 -15.20
C LEU A 71 5.19 14.89 -15.38
N MET A 72 5.47 13.67 -14.93
CA MET A 72 6.77 13.01 -15.08
C MET A 72 7.01 12.43 -16.48
N ARG A 73 6.10 12.60 -17.45
CA ARG A 73 6.18 12.04 -18.82
C ARG A 73 6.46 10.53 -18.90
N ALA A 74 6.17 9.80 -17.84
CA ALA A 74 6.47 8.38 -17.72
C ALA A 74 5.25 7.52 -18.11
N LEU A 75 4.70 7.68 -19.30
CA LEU A 75 3.62 6.83 -19.85
C LEU A 75 4.16 5.50 -20.41
N GLY A 76 5.13 4.91 -19.72
CA GLY A 76 5.61 3.57 -20.01
C GLY A 76 4.84 2.48 -19.25
N PRO A 77 4.99 1.20 -19.64
CA PRO A 77 4.30 0.08 -18.96
C PRO A 77 4.61 0.00 -17.47
N LEU A 78 5.80 0.40 -17.06
CA LEU A 78 6.19 0.47 -15.65
C LEU A 78 5.43 1.55 -14.88
N ALA A 79 5.18 2.72 -15.48
CA ALA A 79 4.42 3.78 -14.83
C ALA A 79 2.96 3.36 -14.58
N LEU A 80 2.36 2.68 -15.56
CA LEU A 80 1.02 2.13 -15.44
C LEU A 80 0.96 1.05 -14.35
N ALA A 81 1.95 0.16 -14.31
CA ALA A 81 2.05 -0.86 -13.28
C ALA A 81 2.22 -0.25 -11.86
N ARG A 82 3.07 0.78 -11.70
CA ARG A 82 3.24 1.52 -10.44
C ARG A 82 1.95 2.23 -10.00
N ALA A 83 1.21 2.83 -10.95
CA ALA A 83 -0.09 3.42 -10.66
C ALA A 83 -1.08 2.36 -10.14
N GLY A 84 -1.14 1.20 -10.78
CA GLY A 84 -1.92 0.06 -10.30
C GLY A 84 -1.51 -0.40 -8.90
N ALA A 85 -0.20 -0.50 -8.64
CA ALA A 85 0.31 -0.83 -7.30
C ALA A 85 -0.09 0.21 -6.24
N CYS A 86 -0.02 1.52 -6.55
CA CYS A 86 -0.47 2.57 -5.65
C CYS A 86 -1.97 2.46 -5.34
N MET A 87 -2.80 2.07 -6.32
CA MET A 87 -4.23 1.84 -6.09
C MET A 87 -4.49 0.65 -5.16
N VAL A 88 -3.74 -0.44 -5.33
CA VAL A 88 -3.82 -1.61 -4.43
C VAL A 88 -3.34 -1.23 -3.02
N LEU A 89 -2.26 -0.46 -2.89
CA LEU A 89 -1.76 0.04 -1.61
C LEU A 89 -2.80 0.93 -0.91
N LEU A 90 -3.47 1.81 -1.65
CA LEU A 90 -4.54 2.64 -1.13
C LEU A 90 -5.70 1.80 -0.61
N LEU A 91 -6.12 0.79 -1.38
CA LEU A 91 -7.18 -0.14 -0.96
C LEU A 91 -6.79 -0.90 0.31
N LEU A 92 -5.55 -1.43 0.37
CA LEU A 92 -5.04 -2.10 1.57
C LEU A 92 -5.01 -1.17 2.78
N ALA A 93 -4.59 0.09 2.60
CA ALA A 93 -4.59 1.11 3.65
C ALA A 93 -6.01 1.37 4.20
N LEU A 94 -7.01 1.46 3.32
CA LEU A 94 -8.40 1.68 3.71
C LEU A 94 -9.00 0.47 4.45
N ILE A 95 -8.69 -0.74 4.00
CA ILE A 95 -9.14 -1.98 4.66
C ILE A 95 -8.51 -2.06 6.05
N ASP A 96 -7.19 -1.85 6.15
CA ASP A 96 -6.47 -1.92 7.43
C ASP A 96 -6.93 -0.82 8.41
N ALA A 97 -7.17 0.39 7.93
CA ALA A 97 -7.69 1.49 8.76
C ALA A 97 -9.06 1.17 9.39
N ARG A 98 -9.86 0.31 8.77
CA ARG A 98 -11.21 -0.06 9.23
C ARG A 98 -11.26 -1.39 9.97
N CYS A 99 -10.62 -2.40 9.39
CA CYS A 99 -10.71 -3.78 9.88
C CYS A 99 -9.47 -4.25 10.63
N ARG A 100 -8.34 -3.51 10.54
CA ARG A 100 -7.02 -3.94 11.05
C ARG A 100 -6.57 -5.29 10.49
N VAL A 101 -6.95 -5.57 9.25
CA VAL A 101 -6.63 -6.80 8.53
C VAL A 101 -6.18 -6.46 7.12
N LEU A 102 -5.10 -7.08 6.70
CA LEU A 102 -4.58 -6.99 5.33
C LEU A 102 -4.86 -8.32 4.61
N PRO A 103 -5.79 -8.34 3.63
CA PRO A 103 -6.16 -9.58 2.94
C PRO A 103 -5.02 -10.08 2.06
N ASP A 104 -4.72 -11.38 2.16
CA ASP A 104 -3.73 -12.06 1.34
C ASP A 104 -4.07 -12.01 -0.16
N ALA A 105 -5.37 -11.96 -0.47
CA ALA A 105 -5.87 -11.83 -1.85
C ALA A 105 -5.41 -10.55 -2.56
N LEU A 106 -4.92 -9.53 -1.84
CA LEU A 106 -4.35 -8.30 -2.41
C LEU A 106 -2.83 -8.23 -2.21
N THR A 107 -2.33 -8.60 -1.03
CA THR A 107 -0.89 -8.49 -0.73
C THR A 107 -0.06 -9.47 -1.53
N GLN A 108 -0.54 -10.71 -1.74
CA GLN A 108 0.16 -11.73 -2.52
C GLN A 108 0.28 -11.36 -4.01
N PRO A 109 -0.82 -11.03 -4.73
CA PRO A 109 -0.71 -10.60 -6.13
C PRO A 109 0.15 -9.35 -6.29
N LEU A 110 0.09 -8.39 -5.34
CA LEU A 110 0.93 -7.21 -5.36
C LEU A 110 2.42 -7.58 -5.29
N MET A 111 2.81 -8.50 -4.40
CA MET A 111 4.19 -8.98 -4.30
C MET A 111 4.65 -9.68 -5.58
N TRP A 112 3.84 -10.61 -6.11
CA TRP A 112 4.18 -11.33 -7.32
C TRP A 112 4.29 -10.42 -8.53
N ALA A 113 3.40 -9.42 -8.66
CA ALA A 113 3.48 -8.43 -9.73
C ALA A 113 4.81 -7.66 -9.70
N GLY A 114 5.30 -7.25 -8.52
CA GLY A 114 6.61 -6.60 -8.37
C GLY A 114 7.77 -7.50 -8.81
N LEU A 115 7.76 -8.78 -8.39
CA LEU A 115 8.79 -9.74 -8.77
C LEU A 115 8.78 -10.05 -10.26
N LEU A 116 7.60 -10.21 -10.87
CA LEU A 116 7.46 -10.47 -12.31
C LEU A 116 7.91 -9.28 -13.16
N LEU A 117 7.56 -8.06 -12.77
CA LEU A 117 8.03 -6.85 -13.45
C LEU A 117 9.55 -6.69 -13.33
N SER A 118 10.11 -7.00 -12.17
CA SER A 118 11.56 -7.05 -11.97
C SER A 118 12.23 -8.09 -12.87
N ALA A 119 11.67 -9.30 -12.95
CA ALA A 119 12.15 -10.36 -13.85
C ALA A 119 12.07 -9.97 -15.32
N ALA A 120 11.05 -9.18 -15.72
CA ALA A 120 10.90 -8.62 -17.06
C ALA A 120 11.81 -7.41 -17.34
N GLY A 121 12.68 -7.02 -16.39
CA GLY A 121 13.57 -5.85 -16.55
C GLY A 121 12.88 -4.50 -16.42
N LEU A 122 11.63 -4.47 -15.96
CA LEU A 122 10.82 -3.26 -15.80
C LEU A 122 10.83 -2.70 -14.37
N GLY A 123 11.77 -3.14 -13.52
CA GLY A 123 11.82 -2.75 -12.10
C GLY A 123 13.27 -2.74 -11.57
N PRO A 124 13.44 -2.88 -10.25
CA PRO A 124 14.75 -3.11 -9.68
C PRO A 124 15.34 -4.43 -10.21
N ALA A 125 16.66 -4.61 -10.12
CA ALA A 125 17.29 -5.87 -10.51
C ALA A 125 16.61 -7.06 -9.80
N PRO A 126 16.39 -8.21 -10.48
CA PRO A 126 15.67 -9.35 -9.90
C PRO A 126 16.21 -9.83 -8.54
N ALA A 127 17.54 -9.83 -8.39
CA ALA A 127 18.19 -10.15 -7.13
C ALA A 127 17.84 -9.13 -6.03
N ALA A 128 17.78 -7.82 -6.36
CA ALA A 128 17.43 -6.78 -5.41
C ALA A 128 15.95 -6.84 -5.01
N ALA A 129 15.04 -7.16 -5.95
CA ALA A 129 13.62 -7.36 -5.68
C ALA A 129 13.38 -8.56 -4.77
N LEU A 130 14.04 -9.69 -5.06
CA LEU A 130 13.95 -10.90 -4.25
C LEU A 130 14.52 -10.67 -2.84
N ALA A 131 15.72 -10.08 -2.77
CA ALA A 131 16.33 -9.70 -1.49
C ALA A 131 15.44 -8.72 -0.70
N GLY A 132 14.83 -7.76 -1.38
CA GLY A 132 13.89 -6.80 -0.78
C GLY A 132 12.65 -7.47 -0.21
N ALA A 133 12.03 -8.38 -0.97
CA ALA A 133 10.88 -9.14 -0.50
C ALA A 133 11.22 -10.00 0.73
N ALA A 134 12.32 -10.72 0.66
CA ALA A 134 12.79 -11.55 1.77
C ALA A 134 13.18 -10.72 3.00
N ALA A 135 13.97 -9.67 2.81
CA ALA A 135 14.41 -8.77 3.89
C ALA A 135 13.21 -8.07 4.56
N GLY A 136 12.25 -7.57 3.77
CA GLY A 136 11.05 -6.92 4.29
C GLY A 136 10.24 -7.85 5.18
N TYR A 137 10.01 -9.09 4.72
CA TYR A 137 9.28 -10.08 5.50
C TYR A 137 10.05 -10.49 6.77
N LEU A 138 11.31 -10.87 6.61
CA LEU A 138 12.14 -11.40 7.71
C LEU A 138 12.42 -10.33 8.77
N PHE A 139 12.61 -9.08 8.38
CA PHE A 139 12.86 -7.99 9.31
C PHE A 139 11.68 -7.82 10.27
N LEU A 140 10.47 -7.60 9.76
CA LEU A 140 9.29 -7.43 10.63
C LEU A 140 8.94 -8.71 11.39
N ARG A 141 9.16 -9.88 10.79
CA ARG A 141 9.01 -11.15 11.50
C ARG A 141 10.00 -11.27 12.65
N GLY A 142 11.24 -10.85 12.46
CA GLY A 142 12.28 -10.82 13.51
C GLY A 142 11.90 -9.85 14.63
N VAL A 143 11.49 -8.64 14.29
CA VAL A 143 11.02 -7.65 15.27
C VAL A 143 9.84 -8.20 16.09
N ASN A 144 8.85 -8.82 15.42
CA ASN A 144 7.72 -9.42 16.12
C ASN A 144 8.15 -10.61 16.99
N ALA A 145 9.09 -11.45 16.54
CA ALA A 145 9.61 -12.58 17.33
C ALA A 145 10.31 -12.09 18.61
N VAL A 146 11.12 -11.04 18.53
CA VAL A 146 11.74 -10.39 19.71
C VAL A 146 10.67 -9.83 20.65
N PHE A 147 9.64 -9.18 20.09
CA PHE A 147 8.54 -8.64 20.89
C PHE A 147 7.75 -9.74 21.61
N VAL A 148 7.44 -10.85 20.92
CA VAL A 148 6.79 -12.02 21.51
C VAL A 148 7.64 -12.63 22.61
N PHE A 149 8.95 -12.73 22.42
CA PHE A 149 9.86 -13.25 23.44
C PHE A 149 9.84 -12.41 24.73
N TRP A 150 9.71 -11.07 24.61
CA TRP A 150 9.72 -10.19 25.77
C TRP A 150 8.34 -9.96 26.39
N ARG A 151 7.28 -9.96 25.61
CA ARG A 151 5.92 -9.60 26.04
C ARG A 151 4.96 -10.77 26.11
N GLY A 152 5.30 -11.93 25.55
CA GLY A 152 4.48 -13.13 25.53
C GLY A 152 3.28 -13.12 24.55
N HIS A 153 3.13 -12.06 23.73
CA HIS A 153 2.05 -11.93 22.75
C HIS A 153 2.56 -11.24 21.46
N GLU A 154 1.89 -11.49 20.36
CA GLU A 154 2.19 -10.84 19.08
C GLU A 154 1.94 -9.32 19.19
N GLY A 155 2.92 -8.52 18.76
CA GLY A 155 2.86 -7.05 18.79
C GLY A 155 2.46 -6.44 17.46
N MET A 156 2.51 -7.22 16.36
CA MET A 156 2.29 -6.72 15.00
C MET A 156 1.49 -7.74 14.17
N GLY A 157 0.62 -7.25 13.29
CA GLY A 157 -0.15 -8.07 12.38
C GLY A 157 0.73 -8.79 11.35
N ARG A 158 0.41 -10.05 11.05
CA ARG A 158 1.13 -10.82 9.99
C ARG A 158 0.96 -10.19 8.60
N GLY A 159 -0.09 -9.39 8.40
CA GLY A 159 -0.34 -8.67 7.16
C GLY A 159 0.70 -7.61 6.85
N ASP A 160 1.17 -6.86 7.86
CA ASP A 160 2.20 -5.82 7.70
C ASP A 160 3.53 -6.40 7.20
N MET A 161 3.89 -7.61 7.67
CA MET A 161 5.08 -8.32 7.20
C MET A 161 4.99 -8.64 5.70
N LYS A 162 3.81 -9.10 5.23
CA LYS A 162 3.54 -9.40 3.82
C LYS A 162 3.50 -8.14 2.98
N LEU A 163 2.93 -7.06 3.51
CA LEU A 163 2.88 -5.77 2.83
C LEU A 163 4.30 -5.20 2.63
N LEU A 164 5.15 -5.26 3.66
CA LEU A 164 6.54 -4.81 3.51
C LEU A 164 7.33 -5.70 2.54
N ALA A 165 7.07 -7.01 2.51
CA ALA A 165 7.64 -7.90 1.50
C ALA A 165 7.19 -7.51 0.09
N ALA A 166 5.90 -7.19 -0.10
CA ALA A 166 5.40 -6.70 -1.37
C ALA A 166 6.10 -5.40 -1.80
N LEU A 167 6.24 -4.43 -0.89
CA LEU A 167 6.97 -3.19 -1.16
C LEU A 167 8.44 -3.45 -1.51
N GLY A 168 9.09 -4.42 -0.84
CA GLY A 168 10.45 -4.86 -1.16
C GLY A 168 10.59 -5.45 -2.56
N ALA A 169 9.58 -6.18 -3.04
CA ALA A 169 9.54 -6.69 -4.41
C ALA A 169 9.49 -5.58 -5.47
N TRP A 170 8.81 -4.46 -5.17
CA TRP A 170 8.67 -3.32 -6.08
C TRP A 170 9.83 -2.31 -6.02
N LEU A 171 10.42 -2.12 -4.86
CA LEU A 171 11.42 -1.09 -4.60
C LEU A 171 12.85 -1.63 -4.52
N GLY A 172 13.00 -2.95 -4.30
CA GLY A 172 14.25 -3.53 -3.87
C GLY A 172 14.49 -3.35 -2.37
N TRP A 173 15.62 -3.87 -1.88
CA TRP A 173 15.95 -3.85 -0.45
C TRP A 173 16.43 -2.49 0.07
N ALA A 174 17.11 -1.71 -0.76
CA ALA A 174 17.79 -0.47 -0.35
C ALA A 174 16.84 0.62 0.19
N PRO A 175 15.64 0.88 -0.40
CA PRO A 175 14.72 1.88 0.12
C PRO A 175 13.87 1.42 1.33
N LEU A 176 13.87 0.13 1.69
CA LEU A 176 13.03 -0.40 2.77
C LEU A 176 13.25 0.28 4.13
N PRO A 177 14.50 0.59 4.56
CA PRO A 177 14.71 1.32 5.81
C PRO A 177 14.08 2.72 5.81
N GLU A 178 14.14 3.45 4.69
CA GLU A 178 13.47 4.76 4.55
C GLU A 178 11.95 4.61 4.66
N VAL A 179 11.37 3.62 3.99
CA VAL A 179 9.93 3.33 4.02
C VAL A 179 9.47 3.00 5.43
N LEU A 180 10.20 2.14 6.13
CA LEU A 180 9.91 1.78 7.53
C LEU A 180 10.02 2.99 8.47
N LEU A 181 11.07 3.78 8.32
CA LEU A 181 11.28 4.97 9.13
C LEU A 181 10.13 5.97 8.90
N ALA A 182 9.80 6.27 7.65
CA ALA A 182 8.72 7.17 7.30
C ALA A 182 7.36 6.68 7.83
N ALA A 183 7.06 5.37 7.69
CA ALA A 183 5.85 4.77 8.20
C ALA A 183 5.77 4.85 9.74
N SER A 184 6.87 4.55 10.42
CA SER A 184 6.95 4.59 11.89
C SER A 184 6.82 6.01 12.44
N LEU A 185 7.51 6.97 11.83
CA LEU A 185 7.42 8.39 12.22
C LEU A 185 6.02 8.95 11.94
N GLY A 186 5.43 8.62 10.79
CA GLY A 186 4.06 9.02 10.45
C GLY A 186 3.04 8.45 11.42
N GLY A 187 3.15 7.17 11.75
CA GLY A 187 2.30 6.51 12.74
C GLY A 187 2.46 7.12 14.15
N ALA A 188 3.71 7.34 14.59
CA ALA A 188 3.99 7.96 15.87
C ALA A 188 3.46 9.40 15.96
N LEU A 189 3.64 10.20 14.90
CA LEU A 189 3.12 11.56 14.83
C LEU A 189 1.60 11.59 14.95
N VAL A 190 0.89 10.77 14.19
CA VAL A 190 -0.57 10.68 14.26
C VAL A 190 -1.03 10.19 15.63
N ALA A 191 -0.33 9.22 16.24
CA ALA A 191 -0.61 8.76 17.59
C ALA A 191 -0.51 9.89 18.62
N VAL A 192 0.59 10.65 18.57
CA VAL A 192 0.82 11.79 19.47
C VAL A 192 -0.22 12.90 19.27
N LEU A 193 -0.52 13.25 18.02
CA LEU A 193 -1.51 14.30 17.70
C LEU A 193 -2.91 13.91 18.16
N ARG A 194 -3.28 12.62 18.08
CA ARG A 194 -4.64 12.14 18.38
C ARG A 194 -4.87 11.81 19.85
N TRP A 195 -3.87 11.28 20.55
CA TRP A 195 -3.98 10.81 21.94
C TRP A 195 -2.98 11.47 22.91
N GLY A 196 -2.10 12.35 22.43
CA GLY A 196 -1.14 13.06 23.26
C GLY A 196 -0.31 12.11 24.12
N ARG A 197 -0.32 12.35 25.45
CA ARG A 197 0.43 11.53 26.42
C ARG A 197 -0.06 10.08 26.56
N GLN A 198 -1.21 9.72 25.98
CA GLN A 198 -1.75 8.36 26.01
C GLN A 198 -1.47 7.57 24.72
N ALA A 199 -0.69 8.16 23.79
CA ALA A 199 -0.37 7.58 22.49
C ALA A 199 0.21 6.15 22.57
N TRP A 200 1.01 5.85 23.59
CA TRP A 200 1.62 4.53 23.78
C TRP A 200 0.66 3.41 24.24
N ARG A 201 -0.57 3.74 24.62
CA ARG A 201 -1.64 2.77 24.92
C ARG A 201 -2.60 2.58 23.73
N ALA A 202 -2.48 3.43 22.73
CA ALA A 202 -3.36 3.39 21.57
C ALA A 202 -2.85 2.37 20.56
N THR A 203 -3.74 1.50 20.10
CA THR A 203 -3.46 0.58 18.99
C THR A 203 -3.81 1.27 17.68
N LEU A 204 -2.79 1.64 16.89
CA LEU A 204 -2.94 2.20 15.55
C LEU A 204 -2.75 1.11 14.49
N PRO A 205 -3.56 1.10 13.42
CA PRO A 205 -3.26 0.28 12.25
C PRO A 205 -1.96 0.80 11.61
N PHE A 206 -0.98 -0.07 11.39
CA PHE A 206 0.32 0.30 10.81
C PHE A 206 0.29 0.28 9.27
N GLY A 207 -0.57 -0.55 8.68
CA GLY A 207 -0.72 -0.70 7.23
C GLY A 207 -0.91 0.60 6.45
N PRO A 208 -1.76 1.55 6.87
CA PRO A 208 -1.95 2.82 6.17
C PRO A 208 -0.67 3.65 6.06
N PHE A 209 0.15 3.69 7.10
CA PHE A 209 1.42 4.43 7.10
C PHE A 209 2.45 3.73 6.22
N LEU A 210 2.50 2.40 6.27
CA LEU A 210 3.36 1.60 5.43
C LEU A 210 2.98 1.71 3.95
N ALA A 211 1.69 1.68 3.64
CA ALA A 211 1.18 1.87 2.28
C ALA A 211 1.45 3.28 1.74
N ALA A 212 1.29 4.31 2.57
CA ALA A 212 1.59 5.69 2.18
C ALA A 212 3.09 5.91 1.92
N ALA A 213 3.96 5.44 2.82
CA ALA A 213 5.41 5.52 2.66
C ALA A 213 5.89 4.70 1.43
N GLY A 214 5.34 3.49 1.25
CA GLY A 214 5.64 2.64 0.09
C GLY A 214 5.16 3.25 -1.22
N GLY A 215 3.96 3.82 -1.25
CA GLY A 215 3.41 4.55 -2.40
C GLY A 215 4.29 5.75 -2.78
N PHE A 216 4.73 6.52 -1.80
CA PHE A 216 5.70 7.61 -2.01
C PHE A 216 7.01 7.09 -2.59
N GLY A 217 7.54 5.97 -2.08
CA GLY A 217 8.73 5.30 -2.61
C GLY A 217 8.58 4.88 -4.08
N LEU A 218 7.41 4.34 -4.46
CA LEU A 218 7.10 3.98 -5.85
C LEU A 218 7.08 5.19 -6.79
N VAL A 219 6.51 6.30 -6.33
CA VAL A 219 6.48 7.56 -7.09
C VAL A 219 7.87 8.16 -7.20
N ARG A 220 8.63 8.24 -6.09
CA ARG A 220 10.02 8.75 -6.08
C ARG A 220 10.93 7.90 -6.97
N GLY A 221 10.83 6.59 -6.91
CA GLY A 221 11.59 5.68 -7.77
C GLY A 221 11.28 5.86 -9.27
N ALA A 222 10.10 6.38 -9.63
CA ALA A 222 9.80 6.79 -10.99
C ALA A 222 10.57 8.06 -11.41
N VAL A 223 10.84 8.96 -10.45
CA VAL A 223 11.56 10.24 -10.69
C VAL A 223 13.06 10.03 -10.83
N VAL A 224 13.63 9.13 -10.01
CA VAL A 224 15.10 8.95 -9.92
C VAL A 224 15.67 8.07 -11.04
N GLN A 225 14.83 7.25 -11.69
CA GLN A 225 15.26 6.38 -12.80
C GLN A 225 15.41 7.10 -14.15
N PHE A 226 15.32 8.44 -14.20
CA PHE A 226 15.70 9.25 -15.37
C PHE A 226 16.99 10.03 -15.06
N PRO A 227 18.20 9.45 -15.23
CA PRO A 227 19.35 10.25 -15.55
C PRO A 227 19.19 10.73 -17.00
N PHE A 228 19.42 11.98 -17.23
CA PHE A 228 19.40 12.68 -18.52
C PHE A 228 20.12 11.95 -19.63
#